data_9d7b960f4c11f5526e77d038a3997f04
#
_entry.id   9d7b960f4c11f5526e77d038a3997f04
#
_cell.length_a   1.000
_cell.length_b   1.000
_cell.length_c   1.000
_cell.angle_alpha   90.00
_cell.angle_beta   90.00
_cell.angle_gamma   90.00
#
_symmetry.space_group_name_H-M   'P 1'
#
loop_
_entity.id
_entity.type
_entity.pdbx_description
1 polymer ?
#
loop_
_entity_poly.entity_id
_entity_poly.type
_entity_poly.pdbx_seq_one_letter_code
_entity_poly.pdbx_strand_id
1 'polypeptide(L)'
;MTTETKRITLAEPKVTFIEESHQYFLGKKELKGVTGTLIKKAFPDTYKNIPESVLMKAAERGGLIHNTFETFCSIFDADIKKYPNPTEELQAFHAMLVSFGLHYVASEYLVTDGENFASAIDGIFADDEGNIYLVDYKTTSTLHYDNVSLQLSIYAKWFEEQNPDLKVKEIVCMWFKNGQSKFQPLPRVSDEQIDELINAYLTDDADYQYKVEVPEQFSALEQEYRLITARIDAMKIVQDDLKEKIMKMMETNKQKSIKTNIGSYSYVAATTKKVFDTKLFKDTEPDHYEYYLKETATKPSLRIKLN
;
A
#
# COMPACT_ATOMS: atom_id res chain seq x y z
N MET A 1 -13.91 -33.61 -16.35
CA MET A 1 -12.57 -33.59 -16.95
C MET A 1 -11.67 -32.99 -15.89
N THR A 2 -10.86 -33.77 -15.20
CA THR A 2 -9.83 -33.29 -14.29
C THR A 2 -8.74 -32.69 -15.18
N THR A 3 -8.67 -31.38 -15.26
CA THR A 3 -7.52 -30.65 -15.84
C THR A 3 -6.32 -31.02 -14.97
N GLU A 4 -5.37 -31.79 -15.52
CA GLU A 4 -4.06 -31.94 -14.88
C GLU A 4 -3.43 -30.55 -14.80
N THR A 5 -3.32 -30.02 -13.59
CA THR A 5 -2.63 -28.76 -13.32
C THR A 5 -1.20 -28.91 -13.81
N LYS A 6 -0.80 -28.12 -14.77
CA LYS A 6 0.55 -28.16 -15.35
C LYS A 6 1.56 -27.94 -14.24
N ARG A 7 2.33 -28.98 -13.89
CA ARG A 7 3.34 -28.88 -12.84
C ARG A 7 4.42 -27.89 -13.23
N ILE A 8 4.48 -26.77 -12.53
CA ILE A 8 5.50 -25.74 -12.72
C ILE A 8 6.79 -26.21 -12.03
N THR A 9 7.89 -26.17 -12.77
CA THR A 9 9.20 -26.49 -12.24
C THR A 9 10.04 -25.23 -12.25
N LEU A 10 10.51 -24.83 -11.08
CA LEU A 10 11.39 -23.67 -10.92
C LEU A 10 12.86 -24.10 -11.04
N ALA A 11 13.69 -23.19 -11.54
CA ALA A 11 15.13 -23.36 -11.52
C ALA A 11 15.64 -23.39 -10.07
N GLU A 12 16.65 -24.21 -9.80
CA GLU A 12 17.27 -24.26 -8.48
C GLU A 12 18.04 -22.92 -8.23
N PRO A 13 17.78 -22.22 -7.10
CA PRO A 13 18.48 -20.99 -6.79
C PRO A 13 19.98 -21.21 -6.61
N LYS A 14 20.79 -20.33 -7.18
CA LYS A 14 22.27 -20.36 -7.02
C LYS A 14 22.74 -19.72 -5.72
N VAL A 15 21.83 -19.05 -5.02
CA VAL A 15 22.07 -18.33 -3.78
C VAL A 15 21.70 -19.22 -2.59
N THR A 16 22.47 -19.16 -1.52
CA THR A 16 22.13 -19.73 -0.23
C THR A 16 21.77 -18.62 0.77
N PHE A 17 20.83 -18.89 1.65
CA PHE A 17 20.39 -17.98 2.71
C PHE A 17 20.68 -18.58 4.08
N ILE A 18 21.26 -17.80 4.97
CA ILE A 18 21.51 -18.16 6.37
C ILE A 18 20.51 -17.39 7.22
N GLU A 19 19.50 -18.09 7.71
CA GLU A 19 18.36 -17.49 8.45
C GLU A 19 18.84 -16.79 9.74
N GLU A 20 19.71 -17.42 10.52
CA GLU A 20 20.20 -16.90 11.81
C GLU A 20 20.86 -15.52 11.71
N SER A 21 21.61 -15.26 10.62
CA SER A 21 22.29 -13.99 10.38
C SER A 21 21.61 -13.11 9.33
N HIS A 22 20.55 -13.63 8.71
CA HIS A 22 19.83 -12.98 7.59
C HIS A 22 20.76 -12.58 6.45
N GLN A 23 21.65 -13.48 6.04
CA GLN A 23 22.68 -13.24 5.03
C GLN A 23 22.49 -14.12 3.80
N TYR A 24 22.74 -13.53 2.63
CA TYR A 24 22.69 -14.20 1.33
C TYR A 24 24.08 -14.43 0.80
N PHE A 25 24.34 -15.60 0.19
CA PHE A 25 25.65 -15.93 -0.38
C PHE A 25 25.52 -16.51 -1.79
N LEU A 26 26.33 -16.01 -2.71
CA LEU A 26 26.59 -16.62 -4.02
C LEU A 26 27.97 -17.30 -3.98
N GLY A 27 27.99 -18.58 -3.71
CA GLY A 27 29.22 -19.30 -3.38
C GLY A 27 29.86 -18.78 -2.09
N LYS A 28 30.99 -18.05 -2.19
CA LYS A 28 31.65 -17.42 -1.04
C LYS A 28 31.41 -15.91 -0.92
N LYS A 29 30.76 -15.32 -1.91
CA LYS A 29 30.47 -13.88 -1.94
C LYS A 29 29.17 -13.61 -1.19
N GLU A 30 29.27 -12.76 -0.17
CA GLU A 30 28.07 -12.23 0.50
C GLU A 30 27.36 -11.23 -0.41
N LEU A 31 26.04 -11.36 -0.53
CA LEU A 31 25.18 -10.47 -1.29
C LEU A 31 24.34 -9.60 -0.35
N LYS A 32 23.93 -8.44 -0.85
CA LYS A 32 23.12 -7.49 -0.09
C LYS A 32 21.63 -7.81 -0.25
N GLY A 33 20.87 -7.73 0.84
CA GLY A 33 19.41 -7.87 0.81
C GLY A 33 18.75 -6.65 0.17
N VAL A 34 17.72 -6.86 -0.66
CA VAL A 34 17.01 -5.81 -1.41
C VAL A 34 16.34 -4.79 -0.50
N THR A 35 15.63 -5.25 0.53
CA THR A 35 14.84 -4.38 1.41
C THR A 35 15.71 -3.38 2.18
N GLY A 36 16.81 -3.84 2.76
CA GLY A 36 17.74 -3.01 3.54
C GLY A 36 18.62 -2.07 2.70
N THR A 37 18.62 -2.22 1.39
CA THR A 37 19.47 -1.48 0.45
C THR A 37 18.68 -0.73 -0.60
N LEU A 38 18.20 -1.38 -1.64
CA LEU A 38 17.52 -0.75 -2.78
C LEU A 38 16.20 -0.07 -2.35
N ILE A 39 15.37 -0.77 -1.59
CA ILE A 39 14.10 -0.19 -1.12
C ILE A 39 14.37 0.97 -0.15
N LYS A 40 15.35 0.84 0.74
CA LYS A 40 15.73 1.94 1.63
C LYS A 40 16.33 3.13 0.86
N LYS A 41 17.09 2.90 -0.23
CA LYS A 41 17.60 3.96 -1.10
C LYS A 41 16.48 4.70 -1.82
N ALA A 42 15.49 3.97 -2.35
CA ALA A 42 14.33 4.54 -3.03
C ALA A 42 13.39 5.31 -2.07
N PHE A 43 13.20 4.80 -0.84
CA PHE A 43 12.25 5.33 0.13
C PHE A 43 12.89 5.53 1.52
N PRO A 44 13.83 6.47 1.67
CA PRO A 44 14.63 6.61 2.89
C PRO A 44 13.83 7.03 4.13
N ASP A 45 12.68 7.66 3.94
CA ASP A 45 11.86 8.22 5.01
C ASP A 45 10.74 7.27 5.51
N THR A 46 10.57 6.09 4.91
CA THR A 46 9.44 5.18 5.21
C THR A 46 9.33 4.83 6.69
N TYR A 47 10.47 4.62 7.37
CA TYR A 47 10.51 4.21 8.79
C TYR A 47 11.21 5.21 9.71
N LYS A 48 11.50 6.42 9.23
CA LYS A 48 12.35 7.42 9.90
C LYS A 48 11.91 7.79 11.33
N ASN A 49 10.61 7.76 11.59
CA ASN A 49 10.05 8.20 12.88
C ASN A 49 9.39 7.06 13.67
N ILE A 50 9.65 5.80 13.31
CA ILE A 50 9.07 4.64 13.99
C ILE A 50 10.09 4.10 15.00
N PRO A 51 9.73 3.99 16.28
CA PRO A 51 10.62 3.42 17.29
C PRO A 51 11.05 1.99 16.92
N GLU A 52 12.31 1.67 17.14
CA GLU A 52 12.89 0.35 16.83
C GLU A 52 12.12 -0.80 17.50
N SER A 53 11.68 -0.62 18.75
CA SER A 53 10.87 -1.62 19.47
C SER A 53 9.53 -1.92 18.79
N VAL A 54 8.96 -0.96 18.06
CA VAL A 54 7.73 -1.16 17.27
C VAL A 54 8.04 -1.93 15.99
N LEU A 55 9.17 -1.60 15.34
CA LEU A 55 9.64 -2.34 14.14
C LEU A 55 9.96 -3.79 14.48
N MET A 56 10.65 -4.06 15.60
CA MET A 56 10.97 -5.43 16.04
C MET A 56 9.70 -6.27 16.27
N LYS A 57 8.71 -5.74 17.01
CA LYS A 57 7.44 -6.44 17.25
C LYS A 57 6.67 -6.70 15.97
N ALA A 58 6.72 -5.76 15.01
CA ALA A 58 6.08 -5.94 13.72
C ALA A 58 6.79 -7.03 12.90
N ALA A 59 8.12 -7.09 12.94
CA ALA A 59 8.92 -8.13 12.28
C ALA A 59 8.67 -9.53 12.89
N GLU A 60 8.67 -9.67 14.21
CA GLU A 60 8.36 -10.93 14.90
C GLU A 60 6.97 -11.46 14.53
N ARG A 61 5.95 -10.59 14.56
CA ARG A 61 4.60 -10.97 14.15
C ARG A 61 4.54 -11.34 12.67
N GLY A 62 5.22 -10.57 11.82
CA GLY A 62 5.30 -10.85 10.39
C GLY A 62 5.88 -12.23 10.13
N GLY A 63 7.04 -12.54 10.74
CA GLY A 63 7.70 -13.84 10.60
C GLY A 63 6.83 -15.02 11.01
N LEU A 64 6.08 -14.90 12.12
CA LEU A 64 5.13 -15.95 12.54
C LEU A 64 4.04 -16.21 11.49
N ILE A 65 3.52 -15.17 10.85
CA ILE A 65 2.48 -15.30 9.82
C ILE A 65 3.06 -15.89 8.55
N HIS A 66 4.24 -15.43 8.09
CA HIS A 66 4.95 -16.00 6.94
C HIS A 66 5.20 -17.50 7.13
N ASN A 67 5.79 -17.89 8.26
CA ASN A 67 6.03 -19.31 8.58
C ASN A 67 4.73 -20.13 8.64
N THR A 68 3.64 -19.54 9.12
CA THR A 68 2.33 -20.20 9.14
C THR A 68 1.82 -20.48 7.73
N PHE A 69 1.93 -19.50 6.83
CA PHE A 69 1.48 -19.62 5.44
C PHE A 69 2.36 -20.59 4.66
N GLU A 70 3.68 -20.52 4.84
CA GLU A 70 4.63 -21.47 4.26
C GLU A 70 4.33 -22.91 4.71
N THR A 71 4.21 -23.14 6.02
CA THR A 71 3.87 -24.46 6.58
C THR A 71 2.54 -24.97 6.04
N PHE A 72 1.55 -24.11 5.96
CA PHE A 72 0.23 -24.44 5.41
C PHE A 72 0.31 -24.91 3.96
N CYS A 73 1.06 -24.18 3.14
CA CYS A 73 1.20 -24.51 1.73
C CYS A 73 2.07 -25.75 1.50
N SER A 74 3.25 -25.81 2.15
CA SER A 74 4.26 -26.85 1.88
C SER A 74 3.98 -28.20 2.55
N ILE A 75 3.44 -28.19 3.79
CA ILE A 75 3.20 -29.40 4.58
C ILE A 75 1.75 -29.89 4.48
N PHE A 76 0.80 -28.95 4.43
CA PHE A 76 -0.62 -29.27 4.43
C PHE A 76 -1.28 -29.15 3.05
N ASP A 77 -0.50 -28.99 1.98
CA ASP A 77 -0.97 -28.89 0.58
C ASP A 77 -2.01 -27.77 0.40
N ALA A 78 -1.91 -26.69 1.16
CA ALA A 78 -2.90 -25.61 1.23
C ALA A 78 -4.34 -26.08 1.55
N ASP A 79 -4.50 -27.23 2.19
CA ASP A 79 -5.80 -27.79 2.58
C ASP A 79 -6.15 -27.40 4.03
N ILE A 80 -7.06 -26.45 4.20
CA ILE A 80 -7.46 -25.92 5.50
C ILE A 80 -8.06 -27.00 6.44
N LYS A 81 -8.60 -28.08 5.88
CA LYS A 81 -9.17 -29.20 6.66
C LYS A 81 -8.09 -30.05 7.31
N LYS A 82 -6.88 -30.05 6.76
CA LYS A 82 -5.73 -30.78 7.31
C LYS A 82 -5.00 -29.96 8.38
N TYR A 83 -5.14 -28.61 8.37
CA TYR A 83 -4.41 -27.74 9.29
C TYR A 83 -5.11 -27.64 10.66
N PRO A 84 -4.40 -27.95 11.77
CA PRO A 84 -4.99 -27.93 13.11
C PRO A 84 -5.20 -26.47 13.61
N ASN A 85 -6.42 -26.15 14.01
CA ASN A 85 -6.78 -24.85 14.63
C ASN A 85 -6.29 -23.63 13.84
N PRO A 86 -6.76 -23.42 12.58
CA PRO A 86 -6.31 -22.32 11.76
C PRO A 86 -6.69 -20.95 12.36
N THR A 87 -5.72 -20.02 12.37
CA THR A 87 -5.96 -18.62 12.78
C THR A 87 -6.87 -17.90 11.78
N GLU A 88 -7.40 -16.73 12.18
CA GLU A 88 -8.22 -15.90 11.29
C GLU A 88 -7.42 -15.48 10.03
N GLU A 89 -6.14 -15.14 10.20
CA GLU A 89 -5.27 -14.78 9.09
C GLU A 89 -5.09 -15.95 8.11
N LEU A 90 -4.90 -17.18 8.63
CA LEU A 90 -4.75 -18.35 7.78
C LEU A 90 -6.04 -18.71 7.04
N GLN A 91 -7.19 -18.58 7.70
CA GLN A 91 -8.50 -18.77 7.06
C GLN A 91 -8.71 -17.74 5.93
N ALA A 92 -8.36 -16.47 6.18
CA ALA A 92 -8.44 -15.40 5.20
C ALA A 92 -7.48 -15.66 4.01
N PHE A 93 -6.25 -16.09 4.29
CA PHE A 93 -5.28 -16.47 3.27
C PHE A 93 -5.80 -17.60 2.38
N HIS A 94 -6.26 -18.71 2.98
CA HIS A 94 -6.88 -19.81 2.23
C HIS A 94 -8.07 -19.34 1.39
N ALA A 95 -8.95 -18.50 1.95
CA ALA A 95 -10.09 -17.95 1.22
C ALA A 95 -9.65 -17.13 0.00
N MET A 96 -8.54 -16.38 0.10
CA MET A 96 -7.95 -15.68 -1.05
C MET A 96 -7.45 -16.66 -2.11
N LEU A 97 -6.68 -17.69 -1.73
CA LEU A 97 -6.19 -18.69 -2.70
C LEU A 97 -7.35 -19.31 -3.47
N VAL A 98 -8.41 -19.72 -2.77
CA VAL A 98 -9.61 -20.31 -3.39
C VAL A 98 -10.34 -19.30 -4.29
N SER A 99 -10.52 -18.05 -3.83
CA SER A 99 -11.27 -17.04 -4.56
C SER A 99 -10.60 -16.60 -5.86
N PHE A 100 -9.27 -16.61 -5.89
CA PHE A 100 -8.48 -16.24 -7.05
C PHE A 100 -7.96 -17.45 -7.85
N GLY A 101 -8.34 -18.68 -7.47
CA GLY A 101 -7.91 -19.89 -8.16
C GLY A 101 -6.40 -20.09 -8.14
N LEU A 102 -5.74 -19.76 -7.03
CA LEU A 102 -4.30 -19.81 -6.90
C LEU A 102 -3.83 -21.11 -6.25
N HIS A 103 -2.88 -21.77 -6.91
CA HIS A 103 -2.22 -23.00 -6.46
C HIS A 103 -0.79 -22.69 -6.03
N TYR A 104 -0.37 -23.29 -4.93
CA TYR A 104 0.98 -23.14 -4.41
C TYR A 104 2.03 -23.72 -5.35
N VAL A 105 3.11 -22.98 -5.56
CA VAL A 105 4.29 -23.39 -6.33
C VAL A 105 5.52 -23.46 -5.44
N ALA A 106 5.83 -22.38 -4.72
CA ALA A 106 6.97 -22.31 -3.81
C ALA A 106 6.79 -21.17 -2.78
N SER A 107 7.51 -21.24 -1.67
CA SER A 107 7.72 -20.15 -0.71
C SER A 107 9.22 -19.95 -0.47
N GLU A 108 9.59 -18.76 0.03
CA GLU A 108 10.95 -18.36 0.34
C GLU A 108 11.94 -18.63 -0.83
N TYR A 109 11.43 -18.46 -2.08
CA TYR A 109 12.23 -18.72 -3.27
C TYR A 109 13.26 -17.62 -3.48
N LEU A 110 14.54 -18.01 -3.50
CA LEU A 110 15.65 -17.08 -3.59
C LEU A 110 15.88 -16.56 -5.01
N VAL A 111 15.96 -15.23 -5.14
CA VAL A 111 16.26 -14.52 -6.38
C VAL A 111 17.49 -13.62 -6.22
N THR A 112 18.20 -13.38 -7.32
CA THR A 112 19.45 -12.58 -7.32
C THR A 112 19.68 -11.92 -8.67
N ASP A 113 20.41 -10.78 -8.67
CA ASP A 113 20.98 -10.18 -9.88
C ASP A 113 22.23 -10.94 -10.39
N GLY A 114 22.63 -12.00 -9.67
CA GLY A 114 23.82 -12.79 -10.00
C GLY A 114 25.15 -12.16 -9.56
N GLU A 115 25.11 -10.97 -8.95
CA GLU A 115 26.33 -10.24 -8.58
C GLU A 115 26.30 -9.63 -7.18
N ASN A 116 25.36 -8.73 -6.90
CA ASN A 116 25.43 -7.84 -5.74
C ASN A 116 24.30 -8.01 -4.75
N PHE A 117 23.13 -8.44 -5.24
CA PHE A 117 21.90 -8.47 -4.45
C PHE A 117 21.21 -9.82 -4.51
N ALA A 118 20.52 -10.14 -3.42
CA ALA A 118 19.62 -11.28 -3.36
C ALA A 118 18.44 -10.99 -2.43
N SER A 119 17.37 -11.77 -2.57
CA SER A 119 16.24 -11.75 -1.66
C SER A 119 15.47 -13.07 -1.74
N ALA A 120 14.48 -13.23 -0.87
CA ALA A 120 13.50 -14.31 -0.91
C ALA A 120 12.13 -13.77 -1.32
N ILE A 121 11.40 -14.52 -2.15
CA ILE A 121 10.00 -14.27 -2.49
C ILE A 121 9.15 -15.04 -1.49
N ASP A 122 8.28 -14.34 -0.73
CA ASP A 122 7.45 -14.97 0.31
C ASP A 122 6.57 -16.10 -0.24
N GLY A 123 5.93 -15.88 -1.39
CA GLY A 123 5.08 -16.89 -2.03
C GLY A 123 5.05 -16.78 -3.55
N ILE A 124 5.11 -17.93 -4.20
CA ILE A 124 4.90 -18.10 -5.64
C ILE A 124 3.69 -18.98 -5.84
N PHE A 125 2.73 -18.49 -6.59
CA PHE A 125 1.49 -19.19 -6.92
C PHE A 125 1.27 -19.22 -8.42
N ALA A 126 0.41 -20.14 -8.86
CA ALA A 126 -0.03 -20.20 -10.24
C ALA A 126 -1.55 -20.36 -10.31
N ASP A 127 -2.17 -19.83 -11.34
CA ASP A 127 -3.57 -20.11 -11.65
C ASP A 127 -3.71 -21.40 -12.47
N ASP A 128 -4.97 -21.80 -12.77
CA ASP A 128 -5.26 -23.00 -13.55
C ASP A 128 -4.68 -22.99 -14.97
N GLU A 129 -4.36 -21.79 -15.50
CA GLU A 129 -3.72 -21.59 -16.80
C GLU A 129 -2.19 -21.71 -16.72
N GLY A 130 -1.63 -21.74 -15.52
CA GLY A 130 -0.19 -21.80 -15.25
C GLY A 130 0.50 -20.44 -15.27
N ASN A 131 -0.26 -19.35 -15.15
CA ASN A 131 0.31 -18.02 -15.00
C ASN A 131 0.87 -17.84 -13.59
N ILE A 132 2.01 -17.18 -13.47
CA ILE A 132 2.74 -17.00 -12.22
C ILE A 132 2.32 -15.71 -11.52
N TYR A 133 2.11 -15.82 -10.20
CA TYR A 133 1.87 -14.71 -9.28
C TYR A 133 2.95 -14.69 -8.21
N LEU A 134 3.64 -13.57 -8.07
CA LEU A 134 4.56 -13.35 -6.95
C LEU A 134 3.86 -12.60 -5.84
N VAL A 135 3.93 -13.11 -4.64
CA VAL A 135 3.19 -12.61 -3.49
C VAL A 135 4.15 -12.19 -2.39
N ASP A 136 3.87 -11.05 -1.80
CA ASP A 136 4.51 -10.55 -0.59
C ASP A 136 3.44 -10.38 0.50
N TYR A 137 3.71 -10.91 1.70
CA TYR A 137 2.80 -10.87 2.83
C TYR A 137 3.09 -9.69 3.72
N LYS A 138 2.10 -8.88 4.03
CA LYS A 138 2.24 -7.72 4.92
C LYS A 138 1.25 -7.75 6.08
N THR A 139 1.77 -7.45 7.27
CA THR A 139 0.99 -7.40 8.53
C THR A 139 1.07 -6.03 9.20
N THR A 140 1.66 -5.05 8.53
CA THR A 140 1.88 -3.70 9.03
C THR A 140 0.57 -2.91 9.13
N SER A 141 0.52 -1.91 10.02
CA SER A 141 -0.65 -1.03 10.16
C SER A 141 -0.84 -0.08 8.98
N THR A 142 0.24 0.27 8.30
CA THR A 142 0.24 1.10 7.10
C THR A 142 0.89 0.32 5.97
N LEU A 143 0.23 0.25 4.82
CA LEU A 143 0.78 -0.33 3.60
C LEU A 143 1.45 0.78 2.77
N HIS A 144 2.71 0.58 2.50
CA HIS A 144 3.48 1.40 1.57
C HIS A 144 3.50 0.69 0.21
N TYR A 145 2.43 0.88 -0.58
CA TYR A 145 2.23 0.15 -1.84
C TYR A 145 3.39 0.31 -2.81
N ASP A 146 3.96 1.52 -2.92
CA ASP A 146 5.08 1.80 -3.82
C ASP A 146 6.34 1.02 -3.43
N ASN A 147 6.61 0.86 -2.12
CA ASN A 147 7.72 0.06 -1.63
C ASN A 147 7.56 -1.42 -2.01
N VAL A 148 6.34 -1.97 -1.81
CA VAL A 148 6.05 -3.38 -2.12
C VAL A 148 6.03 -3.60 -3.63
N SER A 149 5.50 -2.65 -4.40
CA SER A 149 5.50 -2.67 -5.87
C SER A 149 6.93 -2.74 -6.41
N LEU A 150 7.82 -1.84 -5.95
CA LEU A 150 9.23 -1.85 -6.34
C LEU A 150 9.93 -3.14 -5.90
N GLN A 151 9.72 -3.59 -4.66
CA GLN A 151 10.29 -4.81 -4.12
C GLN A 151 9.94 -6.02 -4.99
N LEU A 152 8.64 -6.25 -5.22
CA LEU A 152 8.17 -7.38 -6.03
C LEU A 152 8.53 -7.24 -7.51
N SER A 153 8.67 -6.02 -8.04
CA SER A 153 9.13 -5.80 -9.42
C SER A 153 10.57 -6.20 -9.62
N ILE A 154 11.46 -5.88 -8.66
CA ILE A 154 12.85 -6.37 -8.63
C ILE A 154 12.87 -7.90 -8.59
N TYR A 155 12.05 -8.51 -7.73
CA TYR A 155 11.96 -9.95 -7.61
C TYR A 155 11.44 -10.59 -8.91
N ALA A 156 10.43 -10.00 -9.55
CA ALA A 156 9.88 -10.49 -10.80
C ALA A 156 10.92 -10.46 -11.94
N LYS A 157 11.70 -9.38 -12.03
CA LYS A 157 12.80 -9.28 -13.01
C LYS A 157 13.79 -10.44 -12.81
N TRP A 158 14.33 -10.63 -11.61
CA TRP A 158 15.31 -11.68 -11.34
C TRP A 158 14.72 -13.09 -11.39
N PHE A 159 13.45 -13.25 -11.01
CA PHE A 159 12.74 -14.51 -11.16
C PHE A 159 12.63 -14.93 -12.63
N GLU A 160 12.27 -14.01 -13.52
CA GLU A 160 12.16 -14.27 -14.97
C GLU A 160 13.53 -14.50 -15.63
N GLU A 161 14.58 -13.85 -15.12
CA GLU A 161 15.97 -14.11 -15.55
C GLU A 161 16.45 -15.52 -15.12
N GLN A 162 16.07 -15.98 -13.92
CA GLN A 162 16.39 -17.32 -13.44
C GLN A 162 15.51 -18.41 -14.07
N ASN A 163 14.30 -18.08 -14.51
CA ASN A 163 13.31 -18.98 -15.08
C ASN A 163 12.83 -18.46 -16.44
N PRO A 164 13.65 -18.50 -17.49
CA PRO A 164 13.36 -17.81 -18.76
C PRO A 164 12.10 -18.31 -19.49
N ASP A 165 11.63 -19.52 -19.18
CA ASP A 165 10.41 -20.10 -19.73
C ASP A 165 9.13 -19.69 -18.97
N LEU A 166 9.27 -18.97 -17.85
CA LEU A 166 8.18 -18.50 -17.02
C LEU A 166 8.05 -16.99 -17.08
N LYS A 167 6.80 -16.50 -17.05
CA LYS A 167 6.50 -15.07 -16.98
C LYS A 167 5.59 -14.78 -15.81
N VAL A 168 5.91 -13.72 -15.08
CA VAL A 168 5.10 -13.22 -13.97
C VAL A 168 3.91 -12.45 -14.54
N LYS A 169 2.72 -12.97 -14.31
CA LYS A 169 1.45 -12.32 -14.72
C LYS A 169 1.13 -11.13 -13.82
N GLU A 170 1.25 -11.34 -12.52
CA GLU A 170 0.96 -10.31 -11.54
C GLU A 170 1.89 -10.38 -10.33
N ILE A 171 2.16 -9.22 -9.75
CA ILE A 171 2.77 -9.06 -8.44
C ILE A 171 1.68 -8.60 -7.45
N VAL A 172 1.62 -9.23 -6.26
CA VAL A 172 0.49 -9.08 -5.36
C VAL A 172 0.96 -8.86 -3.93
N CYS A 173 0.41 -7.87 -3.26
CA CYS A 173 0.50 -7.74 -1.82
C CYS A 173 -0.72 -8.38 -1.16
N MET A 174 -0.51 -9.40 -0.34
CA MET A 174 -1.54 -9.94 0.53
C MET A 174 -1.36 -9.36 1.94
N TRP A 175 -2.32 -8.57 2.37
CA TRP A 175 -2.26 -7.86 3.65
C TRP A 175 -3.23 -8.44 4.67
N PHE A 176 -2.75 -8.58 5.94
CA PHE A 176 -3.53 -9.17 7.03
C PHE A 176 -3.34 -8.34 8.31
N LYS A 177 -4.40 -7.74 8.82
CA LYS A 177 -4.34 -6.94 10.05
C LYS A 177 -5.69 -6.85 10.76
N ASN A 178 -5.71 -7.19 12.06
CA ASN A 178 -6.86 -7.01 12.94
C ASN A 178 -8.17 -7.60 12.36
N GLY A 179 -8.15 -8.85 11.88
CA GLY A 179 -9.28 -9.51 11.26
C GLY A 179 -9.66 -8.98 9.87
N GLN A 180 -8.90 -8.02 9.34
CA GLN A 180 -9.04 -7.55 7.96
C GLN A 180 -7.98 -8.17 7.08
N SER A 181 -8.33 -8.44 5.83
CA SER A 181 -7.42 -8.95 4.83
C SER A 181 -7.68 -8.33 3.47
N LYS A 182 -6.63 -8.21 2.65
CA LYS A 182 -6.73 -7.62 1.33
C LYS A 182 -5.79 -8.33 0.35
N PHE A 183 -6.33 -8.71 -0.80
CA PHE A 183 -5.57 -9.12 -1.98
C PHE A 183 -5.41 -7.90 -2.88
N GLN A 184 -4.19 -7.42 -3.05
CA GLN A 184 -3.93 -6.20 -3.79
C GLN A 184 -2.91 -6.45 -4.90
N PRO A 185 -3.36 -6.57 -6.16
CA PRO A 185 -2.47 -6.47 -7.30
C PRO A 185 -1.77 -5.12 -7.33
N LEU A 186 -0.50 -5.13 -7.70
CA LEU A 186 0.34 -3.93 -7.74
C LEU A 186 0.85 -3.69 -9.17
N PRO A 187 1.07 -2.44 -9.56
CA PRO A 187 1.72 -2.13 -10.82
C PRO A 187 3.17 -2.59 -10.79
N ARG A 188 3.65 -3.14 -11.91
CA ARG A 188 5.06 -3.49 -12.08
C ARG A 188 5.86 -2.26 -12.48
N VAL A 189 6.97 -2.02 -11.78
CA VAL A 189 7.97 -1.01 -12.12
C VAL A 189 8.78 -1.52 -13.31
N SER A 190 9.16 -0.62 -14.21
CA SER A 190 9.93 -1.01 -15.41
C SER A 190 11.34 -1.48 -15.07
N ASP A 191 11.88 -2.36 -15.90
CA ASP A 191 13.22 -2.90 -15.70
C ASP A 191 14.29 -1.80 -15.79
N GLU A 192 14.07 -0.77 -16.62
CA GLU A 192 14.95 0.40 -16.76
C GLU A 192 15.04 1.18 -15.43
N GLN A 193 13.93 1.43 -14.76
CA GLN A 193 13.92 2.11 -13.47
C GLN A 193 14.61 1.29 -12.37
N ILE A 194 14.46 -0.04 -12.42
CA ILE A 194 15.15 -0.96 -11.50
C ILE A 194 16.65 -0.87 -11.72
N ASP A 195 17.11 -0.89 -12.97
CA ASP A 195 18.52 -0.81 -13.32
C ASP A 195 19.14 0.55 -12.96
N GLU A 196 18.41 1.65 -13.14
CA GLU A 196 18.80 2.98 -12.68
C GLU A 196 18.99 3.03 -11.16
N LEU A 197 18.06 2.45 -10.39
CA LEU A 197 18.17 2.38 -8.94
C LEU A 197 19.38 1.55 -8.48
N ILE A 198 19.59 0.39 -9.10
CA ILE A 198 20.74 -0.48 -8.82
C ILE A 198 22.03 0.27 -9.07
N ASN A 199 22.15 0.93 -10.23
CA ASN A 199 23.33 1.73 -10.58
C ASN A 199 23.55 2.88 -9.59
N ALA A 200 22.52 3.63 -9.25
CA ALA A 200 22.58 4.72 -8.27
C ALA A 200 22.99 4.23 -6.86
N TYR A 201 22.60 3.02 -6.49
CA TYR A 201 23.06 2.41 -5.24
C TYR A 201 24.54 2.01 -5.30
N LEU A 202 24.97 1.37 -6.39
CA LEU A 202 26.33 0.88 -6.54
C LEU A 202 27.38 2.01 -6.71
N THR A 203 26.96 3.14 -7.30
CA THR A 203 27.80 4.34 -7.48
C THR A 203 27.74 5.31 -6.31
N ASP A 204 26.95 4.99 -5.26
CA ASP A 204 26.68 5.86 -4.10
C ASP A 204 26.18 7.26 -4.51
N ASP A 205 25.33 7.30 -5.54
CA ASP A 205 24.74 8.56 -6.02
C ASP A 205 23.81 9.17 -4.95
N ALA A 206 24.30 10.26 -4.31
CA ALA A 206 23.59 10.95 -3.26
C ALA A 206 22.42 11.80 -3.78
N ASP A 207 22.43 12.18 -5.04
CA ASP A 207 21.41 13.04 -5.67
C ASP A 207 20.28 12.23 -6.31
N TYR A 208 20.41 10.90 -6.37
CA TYR A 208 19.37 10.04 -6.92
C TYR A 208 18.07 10.14 -6.14
N GLN A 209 16.98 10.39 -6.86
CA GLN A 209 15.62 10.40 -6.33
C GLN A 209 14.77 9.41 -7.13
N TYR A 210 14.30 8.38 -6.44
CA TYR A 210 13.36 7.43 -7.04
C TYR A 210 12.03 8.14 -7.35
N LYS A 211 11.59 8.04 -8.60
CA LYS A 211 10.31 8.60 -9.06
C LYS A 211 9.29 7.48 -9.17
N VAL A 212 8.22 7.58 -8.39
CA VAL A 212 7.07 6.68 -8.54
C VAL A 212 6.38 7.00 -9.88
N GLU A 213 6.33 6.03 -10.78
CA GLU A 213 5.49 6.17 -11.98
C GLU A 213 4.03 6.15 -11.55
N VAL A 214 3.30 7.17 -11.98
CA VAL A 214 1.86 7.23 -11.75
C VAL A 214 1.18 6.26 -12.71
N PRO A 215 0.51 5.21 -12.23
CA PRO A 215 -0.18 4.27 -13.12
C PRO A 215 -1.16 5.00 -14.04
N GLU A 216 -1.29 4.57 -15.30
CA GLU A 216 -2.22 5.15 -16.27
C GLU A 216 -3.66 5.21 -15.73
N GLN A 217 -4.05 4.18 -14.99
CA GLN A 217 -5.35 4.13 -14.29
C GLN A 217 -5.54 5.24 -13.26
N PHE A 218 -4.46 5.65 -12.56
CA PHE A 218 -4.52 6.77 -11.63
C PHE A 218 -4.72 8.10 -12.37
N SER A 219 -4.06 8.29 -13.50
CA SER A 219 -4.24 9.48 -14.36
C SER A 219 -5.67 9.61 -14.85
N ALA A 220 -6.33 8.50 -15.21
CA ALA A 220 -7.74 8.49 -15.59
C ALA A 220 -8.66 8.88 -14.40
N LEU A 221 -8.43 8.31 -13.22
CA LEU A 221 -9.16 8.65 -11.99
C LEU A 221 -8.92 10.11 -11.57
N GLU A 222 -7.71 10.62 -11.73
CA GLU A 222 -7.38 12.03 -11.45
C GLU A 222 -8.16 12.97 -12.38
N GLN A 223 -8.24 12.65 -13.67
CA GLN A 223 -9.02 13.44 -14.64
C GLN A 223 -10.51 13.42 -14.30
N GLU A 224 -11.07 12.25 -13.98
CA GLU A 224 -12.47 12.12 -13.57
C GLU A 224 -12.73 12.93 -12.30
N TYR A 225 -11.86 12.83 -11.30
CA TYR A 225 -11.97 13.62 -10.07
C TYR A 225 -11.94 15.13 -10.33
N ARG A 226 -11.05 15.61 -11.21
CA ARG A 226 -10.97 17.00 -11.63
C ARG A 226 -12.26 17.49 -12.30
N LEU A 227 -12.82 16.68 -13.21
CA LEU A 227 -14.07 17.00 -13.88
C LEU A 227 -15.25 17.09 -12.92
N ILE A 228 -15.36 16.14 -11.97
CA ILE A 228 -16.40 16.14 -10.95
C ILE A 228 -16.25 17.38 -10.04
N THR A 229 -15.04 17.68 -9.59
CA THR A 229 -14.75 18.85 -8.75
C THR A 229 -15.16 20.16 -9.46
N ALA A 230 -14.78 20.31 -10.72
CA ALA A 230 -15.15 21.49 -11.51
C ALA A 230 -16.69 21.64 -11.64
N ARG A 231 -17.42 20.52 -11.83
CA ARG A 231 -18.89 20.53 -11.87
C ARG A 231 -19.49 20.91 -10.52
N ILE A 232 -18.96 20.38 -9.42
CA ILE A 232 -19.43 20.73 -8.06
C ILE A 232 -19.22 22.22 -7.80
N ASP A 233 -18.08 22.78 -8.17
CA ASP A 233 -17.77 24.18 -7.95
C ASP A 233 -18.64 25.09 -8.82
N ALA A 234 -18.87 24.73 -10.08
CA ALA A 234 -19.82 25.45 -10.93
C ALA A 234 -21.26 25.44 -10.36
N MET A 235 -21.70 24.27 -9.84
CA MET A 235 -23.01 24.15 -9.20
C MET A 235 -23.11 24.94 -7.89
N LYS A 236 -22.03 25.02 -7.10
CA LYS A 236 -21.97 25.88 -5.90
C LYS A 236 -22.13 27.35 -6.25
N ILE A 237 -21.49 27.83 -7.29
CA ILE A 237 -21.63 29.22 -7.77
C ILE A 237 -23.10 29.52 -8.07
N VAL A 238 -23.78 28.63 -8.82
CA VAL A 238 -25.21 28.80 -9.15
C VAL A 238 -26.05 28.72 -7.87
N GLN A 239 -25.75 27.82 -6.95
CA GLN A 239 -26.46 27.69 -5.69
C GLN A 239 -26.35 28.96 -4.83
N ASP A 240 -25.16 29.54 -4.77
CA ASP A 240 -24.90 30.75 -3.98
C ASP A 240 -25.58 31.97 -4.60
N ASP A 241 -25.60 32.10 -5.93
CA ASP A 241 -26.39 33.14 -6.63
C ASP A 241 -27.90 33.01 -6.33
N LEU A 242 -28.42 31.78 -6.32
CA LEU A 242 -29.83 31.54 -5.95
C LEU A 242 -30.10 31.88 -4.49
N LYS A 243 -29.21 31.54 -3.56
CA LYS A 243 -29.31 31.93 -2.14
C LYS A 243 -29.34 33.43 -1.98
N GLU A 244 -28.46 34.14 -2.70
CA GLU A 244 -28.39 35.59 -2.67
C GLU A 244 -29.69 36.23 -3.17
N LYS A 245 -30.27 35.72 -4.28
CA LYS A 245 -31.55 36.14 -4.81
C LYS A 245 -32.70 35.92 -3.82
N ILE A 246 -32.74 34.76 -3.17
CA ILE A 246 -33.74 34.43 -2.13
C ILE A 246 -33.59 35.40 -0.94
N MET A 247 -32.34 35.60 -0.46
CA MET A 247 -32.06 36.51 0.64
C MET A 247 -32.53 37.92 0.33
N LYS A 248 -32.20 38.44 -0.85
CA LYS A 248 -32.60 39.79 -1.29
C LYS A 248 -34.14 39.93 -1.41
N MET A 249 -34.82 38.90 -1.89
CA MET A 249 -36.29 38.85 -1.95
C MET A 249 -36.89 38.90 -0.55
N MET A 250 -36.37 38.10 0.39
CA MET A 250 -36.87 38.07 1.77
C MET A 250 -36.62 39.38 2.49
N GLU A 251 -35.49 40.01 2.28
CA GLU A 251 -35.15 41.33 2.83
C GLU A 251 -36.06 42.42 2.30
N THR A 252 -36.25 42.49 0.97
CA THR A 252 -37.13 43.48 0.32
C THR A 252 -38.58 43.33 0.83
N ASN A 253 -39.08 42.12 1.02
CA ASN A 253 -40.41 41.83 1.51
C ASN A 253 -40.52 41.85 3.04
N LYS A 254 -39.44 42.15 3.77
CA LYS A 254 -39.38 42.14 5.24
C LYS A 254 -39.81 40.81 5.86
N GLN A 255 -39.57 39.69 5.17
CA GLN A 255 -39.94 38.36 5.61
C GLN A 255 -38.75 37.69 6.35
N LYS A 256 -38.97 37.35 7.63
CA LYS A 256 -37.95 36.65 8.42
C LYS A 256 -37.92 35.15 8.19
N SER A 257 -39.05 34.57 7.78
CA SER A 257 -39.12 33.15 7.43
C SER A 257 -40.22 32.87 6.40
N ILE A 258 -39.96 31.92 5.54
CA ILE A 258 -40.89 31.41 4.53
C ILE A 258 -40.90 29.88 4.64
N LYS A 259 -42.09 29.28 4.68
CA LYS A 259 -42.26 27.83 4.67
C LYS A 259 -43.01 27.42 3.41
N THR A 260 -42.46 26.47 2.68
CA THR A 260 -43.03 25.93 1.44
C THR A 260 -43.16 24.40 1.55
N ASN A 261 -43.68 23.74 0.53
CA ASN A 261 -43.75 22.28 0.45
C ASN A 261 -42.37 21.62 0.32
N ILE A 262 -41.35 22.40 -0.10
CA ILE A 262 -39.99 21.91 -0.37
C ILE A 262 -39.03 22.15 0.82
N GLY A 263 -39.30 23.22 1.61
CA GLY A 263 -38.40 23.56 2.71
C GLY A 263 -38.80 24.80 3.49
N SER A 264 -37.99 25.13 4.50
CA SER A 264 -38.13 26.32 5.32
C SER A 264 -36.91 27.21 5.11
N TYR A 265 -37.14 28.48 4.85
CA TYR A 265 -36.12 29.50 4.58
C TYR A 265 -36.16 30.51 5.73
N SER A 266 -35.01 30.85 6.30
CA SER A 266 -34.91 31.82 7.37
C SER A 266 -33.85 32.87 7.02
N TYR A 267 -34.24 34.14 7.03
CA TYR A 267 -33.31 35.25 6.87
C TYR A 267 -32.72 35.63 8.23
N VAL A 268 -31.43 35.57 8.32
CA VAL A 268 -30.66 35.97 9.51
C VAL A 268 -29.85 37.19 9.14
N ALA A 269 -30.17 38.32 9.75
CA ALA A 269 -29.41 39.58 9.53
C ALA A 269 -27.97 39.43 10.06
N ALA A 270 -27.08 40.22 9.45
CA ALA A 270 -25.68 40.25 9.91
C ALA A 270 -25.62 40.75 11.37
N THR A 271 -24.86 40.02 12.18
CA THR A 271 -24.59 40.35 13.58
C THR A 271 -23.11 40.27 13.87
N THR A 272 -22.65 41.09 14.79
CA THR A 272 -21.27 41.01 15.29
C THR A 272 -21.24 40.08 16.50
N LYS A 273 -20.39 39.07 16.47
CA LYS A 273 -20.13 38.20 17.63
C LYS A 273 -18.65 38.25 18.00
N LYS A 274 -18.38 38.15 19.28
CA LYS A 274 -17.01 37.94 19.77
C LYS A 274 -16.62 36.49 19.53
N VAL A 275 -15.48 36.28 18.89
CA VAL A 275 -14.88 34.97 18.64
C VAL A 275 -13.55 34.92 19.38
N PHE A 276 -13.25 33.79 19.98
CA PHE A 276 -11.95 33.59 20.63
C PHE A 276 -10.85 33.50 19.56
N ASP A 277 -9.85 34.37 19.67
CA ASP A 277 -8.69 34.36 18.78
C ASP A 277 -7.68 33.33 19.29
N THR A 278 -7.81 32.10 18.78
CA THR A 278 -6.94 30.98 19.14
C THR A 278 -5.48 31.24 18.78
N LYS A 279 -5.23 31.97 17.68
CA LYS A 279 -3.86 32.26 17.25
C LYS A 279 -3.20 33.24 18.21
N LEU A 280 -3.86 34.36 18.50
CA LEU A 280 -3.38 35.33 19.44
C LEU A 280 -3.17 34.72 20.83
N PHE A 281 -4.10 33.88 21.29
CA PHE A 281 -4.01 33.22 22.59
C PHE A 281 -2.81 32.26 22.66
N LYS A 282 -2.57 31.48 21.60
CA LYS A 282 -1.40 30.60 21.53
C LYS A 282 -0.09 31.36 21.55
N ASP A 283 -0.05 32.54 20.89
CA ASP A 283 1.15 33.36 20.80
C ASP A 283 1.42 34.12 22.10
N THR A 284 0.38 34.51 22.86
CA THR A 284 0.48 35.30 24.10
C THR A 284 0.49 34.46 25.36
N GLU A 285 -0.17 33.31 25.37
CA GLU A 285 -0.37 32.43 26.55
C GLU A 285 -0.10 30.97 26.18
N PRO A 286 1.12 30.62 25.72
CA PRO A 286 1.43 29.27 25.19
C PRO A 286 1.21 28.15 26.21
N ASP A 287 1.59 28.37 27.48
CA ASP A 287 1.47 27.35 28.54
C ASP A 287 -0.01 27.05 28.84
N HIS A 288 -0.85 28.09 28.88
CA HIS A 288 -2.28 27.92 29.06
C HIS A 288 -2.90 27.25 27.82
N TYR A 289 -2.47 27.58 26.61
CA TYR A 289 -2.94 26.94 25.40
C TYR A 289 -2.65 25.43 25.41
N GLU A 290 -1.42 25.00 25.74
CA GLU A 290 -1.03 23.59 25.84
C GLU A 290 -1.80 22.83 26.90
N TYR A 291 -2.03 23.43 28.06
CA TYR A 291 -2.80 22.81 29.16
C TYR A 291 -4.23 22.40 28.73
N TYR A 292 -4.85 23.17 27.83
CA TYR A 292 -6.21 22.91 27.34
C TYR A 292 -6.27 22.11 26.05
N LEU A 293 -5.13 21.66 25.48
CA LEU A 293 -5.11 20.79 24.32
C LEU A 293 -5.61 19.39 24.70
N LYS A 294 -6.43 18.83 23.83
CA LYS A 294 -6.90 17.44 23.92
C LYS A 294 -6.41 16.67 22.71
N GLU A 295 -5.71 15.58 22.92
CA GLU A 295 -5.39 14.64 21.87
C GLU A 295 -6.66 13.93 21.38
N THR A 296 -6.87 13.97 20.07
CA THR A 296 -7.96 13.25 19.41
C THR A 296 -7.39 12.42 18.29
N ALA A 297 -7.80 11.14 18.24
CA ALA A 297 -7.46 10.28 17.11
C ALA A 297 -8.15 10.79 15.84
N THR A 298 -7.37 10.99 14.78
CA THR A 298 -7.89 11.35 13.46
C THR A 298 -7.96 10.11 12.58
N LYS A 299 -9.01 10.01 11.77
CA LYS A 299 -9.08 8.98 10.72
C LYS A 299 -8.16 9.35 9.57
N PRO A 300 -7.63 8.35 8.84
CA PRO A 300 -6.91 8.62 7.60
C PRO A 300 -7.75 9.48 6.66
N SER A 301 -7.13 10.47 6.04
CA SER A 301 -7.81 11.36 5.09
C SER A 301 -6.92 11.61 3.88
N LEU A 302 -7.50 11.58 2.69
CA LEU A 302 -6.84 11.99 1.46
C LEU A 302 -6.96 13.52 1.32
N ARG A 303 -5.83 14.20 1.17
CA ARG A 303 -5.79 15.63 0.86
C ARG A 303 -5.41 15.79 -0.61
N ILE A 304 -6.30 16.40 -1.38
CA ILE A 304 -6.05 16.71 -2.80
C ILE A 304 -5.96 18.21 -2.94
N LYS A 305 -4.88 18.68 -3.54
CA LYS A 305 -4.71 20.09 -3.96
C LYS A 305 -4.58 20.08 -5.48
N LEU A 306 -5.58 20.60 -6.16
CA LEU A 306 -5.53 20.83 -7.61
C LEU A 306 -4.72 22.10 -7.89
N ASN A 307 -3.85 22.07 -8.91
CA ASN A 307 -3.07 23.20 -9.38
C ASN A 307 -3.83 23.98 -10.45
#